data_ccdb8aedf34dd02ef8a9d2c1339c41d3
#
_entry.id   ccdb8aedf34dd02ef8a9d2c1339c41d3
#
_cell.length_a   1.000
_cell.length_b   1.000
_cell.length_c   1.000
_cell.angle_alpha   90.00
_cell.angle_beta   90.00
_cell.angle_gamma   90.00
#
_symmetry.space_group_name_H-M   'P 1'
#
loop_
_entity.id
_entity.type
_entity.pdbx_description
1 polymer ?
#
loop_
_entity_poly.entity_id
_entity_poly.type
_entity_poly.pdbx_seq_one_letter_code
_entity_poly.pdbx_strand_id
1 'polypeptide(L)'
;MENLEVMVVLFIIVILGYVACKLGYMGDKFDKKLSSMVVDITCPLLVLSSVMGDELPDRTLILPLLGVGFLTYILLLVFGFGVPRLITRNHDDQGMIGFALMFANVGFIGYPIVSSIFGPKAIFYAALLNMPNTFFIFTAGVMLIKGEYSIKQFNPKVLFSPALLAAFVAALLVAFGVHTPDIIARPVTMVGNVTVPAALMIIGSSMAKLPLKEIIGSPKVYLSSLLRLVAVPLSIYFLFKVCGVSDQVNNINTVVIAMPVASFGTMFCLKYGRNPSLITEMTFITTVGSIITIPLITQLFS
;
A
#
# COMPACT_ATOMS: atom_id res chain seq x y z
N MET A 1 -16.56 -3.40 -17.01
CA MET A 1 -17.35 -2.26 -16.51
C MET A 1 -17.45 -2.26 -14.99
N GLU A 2 -17.59 -3.42 -14.33
CA GLU A 2 -17.66 -3.53 -12.87
C GLU A 2 -16.47 -2.87 -12.12
N ASN A 3 -15.26 -3.08 -12.57
CA ASN A 3 -14.07 -2.47 -11.94
C ASN A 3 -14.08 -0.93 -11.99
N LEU A 4 -14.66 -0.32 -13.03
CA LEU A 4 -14.75 1.13 -13.15
C LEU A 4 -15.79 1.71 -12.15
N GLU A 5 -16.93 1.05 -12.00
CA GLU A 5 -17.98 1.46 -11.04
C GLU A 5 -17.44 1.41 -9.61
N VAL A 6 -16.72 0.35 -9.26
CA VAL A 6 -16.05 0.20 -7.96
C VAL A 6 -15.09 1.38 -7.71
N MET A 7 -14.25 1.73 -8.69
CA MET A 7 -13.32 2.85 -8.56
C MET A 7 -14.02 4.19 -8.40
N VAL A 8 -15.14 4.40 -9.11
CA VAL A 8 -15.96 5.61 -8.95
C VAL A 8 -16.53 5.72 -7.54
N VAL A 9 -17.03 4.62 -6.98
CA VAL A 9 -17.55 4.60 -5.59
C VAL A 9 -16.45 4.97 -4.59
N LEU A 10 -15.26 4.36 -4.71
CA LEU A 10 -14.13 4.70 -3.83
C LEU A 10 -13.72 6.17 -3.98
N PHE A 11 -13.73 6.70 -5.21
CA PHE A 11 -13.39 8.08 -5.47
C PHE A 11 -14.40 9.08 -4.89
N ILE A 12 -15.69 8.75 -4.90
CA ILE A 12 -16.73 9.57 -4.23
C ILE A 12 -16.40 9.72 -2.74
N ILE A 13 -15.94 8.66 -2.07
CA ILE A 13 -15.56 8.74 -0.65
C ILE A 13 -14.32 9.63 -0.47
N VAL A 14 -13.37 9.61 -1.41
CA VAL A 14 -12.23 10.54 -1.41
C VAL A 14 -12.70 11.98 -1.55
N ILE A 15 -13.65 12.26 -2.46
CA ILE A 15 -14.25 13.60 -2.61
C ILE A 15 -14.96 14.03 -1.32
N LEU A 16 -15.70 13.13 -0.67
CA LEU A 16 -16.34 13.45 0.62
C LEU A 16 -15.29 13.85 1.68
N GLY A 17 -14.17 13.14 1.77
CA GLY A 17 -13.06 13.51 2.65
C GLY A 17 -12.45 14.88 2.32
N TYR A 18 -12.29 15.19 1.02
CA TYR A 18 -11.84 16.50 0.53
C TYR A 18 -12.79 17.61 0.98
N VAL A 19 -14.10 17.44 0.75
CA VAL A 19 -15.13 18.41 1.14
C VAL A 19 -15.19 18.55 2.66
N ALA A 20 -15.14 17.44 3.41
CA ALA A 20 -15.13 17.48 4.88
C ALA A 20 -13.95 18.27 5.43
N CYS A 21 -12.77 18.20 4.80
CA CYS A 21 -11.62 19.04 5.16
C CYS A 21 -11.89 20.52 4.85
N LYS A 22 -12.42 20.85 3.68
CA LYS A 22 -12.75 22.23 3.31
C LYS A 22 -13.82 22.86 4.22
N LEU A 23 -14.74 22.04 4.74
CA LEU A 23 -15.77 22.47 5.71
C LEU A 23 -15.27 22.48 7.17
N GLY A 24 -14.01 22.08 7.44
CA GLY A 24 -13.43 22.11 8.77
C GLY A 24 -13.77 20.92 9.67
N TYR A 25 -14.46 19.88 9.17
CA TYR A 25 -14.72 18.65 9.92
C TYR A 25 -13.48 17.75 10.00
N MET A 26 -12.59 17.82 9.01
CA MET A 26 -11.31 17.12 8.96
C MET A 26 -10.16 18.12 8.94
N GLY A 27 -8.97 17.69 9.39
CA GLY A 27 -7.79 18.53 9.47
C GLY A 27 -6.65 17.82 10.21
N ASP A 28 -5.46 18.45 10.32
CA ASP A 28 -4.22 17.78 10.73
C ASP A 28 -4.31 17.01 12.04
N LYS A 29 -4.93 17.57 13.06
CA LYS A 29 -5.07 16.91 14.38
C LYS A 29 -6.01 15.72 14.32
N PHE A 30 -7.15 15.87 13.62
CA PHE A 30 -8.15 14.81 13.48
C PHE A 30 -7.64 13.70 12.58
N ASP A 31 -7.11 14.04 11.41
CA ASP A 31 -6.58 13.08 10.45
C ASP A 31 -5.46 12.24 11.03
N LYS A 32 -4.58 12.86 11.84
CA LYS A 32 -3.51 12.12 12.54
C LYS A 32 -4.06 11.08 13.52
N LYS A 33 -5.08 11.44 14.30
CA LYS A 33 -5.73 10.50 15.23
C LYS A 33 -6.49 9.41 14.49
N LEU A 34 -7.24 9.78 13.44
CA LEU A 34 -7.98 8.83 12.61
C LEU A 34 -7.02 7.86 11.90
N SER A 35 -5.89 8.37 11.37
CA SER A 35 -4.85 7.54 10.75
C SER A 35 -4.25 6.55 11.74
N SER A 36 -3.96 6.98 12.97
CA SER A 36 -3.47 6.05 14.01
C SER A 36 -4.51 4.98 14.32
N MET A 37 -5.79 5.34 14.46
CA MET A 37 -6.86 4.37 14.69
C MET A 37 -6.98 3.38 13.52
N VAL A 38 -6.87 3.86 12.28
CA VAL A 38 -6.90 2.99 11.09
C VAL A 38 -5.73 2.02 11.10
N VAL A 39 -4.52 2.48 11.32
CA VAL A 39 -3.31 1.64 11.27
C VAL A 39 -3.21 0.67 12.45
N ASP A 40 -3.56 1.13 13.64
CA ASP A 40 -3.30 0.37 14.87
C ASP A 40 -4.49 -0.53 15.28
N ILE A 41 -5.71 -0.24 14.80
CA ILE A 41 -6.93 -0.93 15.22
C ILE A 41 -7.71 -1.47 14.02
N THR A 42 -8.26 -0.60 13.16
CA THR A 42 -9.26 -1.06 12.20
C THR A 42 -8.64 -1.86 11.05
N CYS A 43 -7.47 -1.50 10.55
CA CYS A 43 -6.78 -2.25 9.49
C CYS A 43 -6.33 -3.66 9.95
N PRO A 44 -5.72 -3.86 11.14
CA PRO A 44 -5.51 -5.20 11.68
C PRO A 44 -6.79 -6.03 11.80
N LEU A 45 -7.88 -5.44 12.26
CA LEU A 45 -9.17 -6.12 12.34
C LEU A 45 -9.77 -6.41 10.97
N LEU A 46 -9.55 -5.56 9.96
CA LEU A 46 -9.94 -5.82 8.58
C LEU A 46 -9.21 -7.05 8.02
N VAL A 47 -7.90 -7.17 8.28
CA VAL A 47 -7.12 -8.35 7.88
C VAL A 47 -7.63 -9.61 8.60
N LEU A 48 -7.90 -9.54 9.90
CA LEU A 48 -8.46 -10.67 10.64
C LEU A 48 -9.86 -11.05 10.13
N SER A 49 -10.73 -10.07 9.88
CA SER A 49 -12.09 -10.32 9.40
C SER A 49 -12.15 -11.02 8.04
N SER A 50 -11.11 -10.83 7.21
CA SER A 50 -11.04 -11.47 5.88
C SER A 50 -10.92 -12.99 5.93
N VAL A 51 -10.61 -13.56 7.09
CA VAL A 51 -10.53 -15.01 7.37
C VAL A 51 -11.60 -15.48 8.37
N MET A 52 -12.49 -14.59 8.82
CA MET A 52 -13.55 -14.88 9.79
C MET A 52 -14.93 -14.97 9.12
N GLY A 53 -15.10 -15.89 8.19
CA GLY A 53 -16.34 -16.13 7.48
C GLY A 53 -16.69 -17.63 7.45
N ASP A 54 -17.81 -17.96 6.80
CA ASP A 54 -18.27 -19.35 6.66
C ASP A 54 -17.27 -20.20 5.85
N GLU A 55 -16.57 -19.59 4.93
CA GLU A 55 -15.54 -20.23 4.11
C GLU A 55 -14.19 -19.58 4.33
N LEU A 56 -13.22 -20.37 4.77
CA LEU A 56 -11.83 -19.92 4.90
C LEU A 56 -11.17 -19.73 3.51
N PRO A 57 -10.20 -18.80 3.39
CA PRO A 57 -9.32 -18.72 2.23
C PRO A 57 -8.53 -20.02 2.01
N ASP A 58 -8.09 -20.24 0.77
CA ASP A 58 -7.33 -21.44 0.43
C ASP A 58 -5.95 -21.43 1.12
N ARG A 59 -5.77 -22.38 2.05
CA ARG A 59 -4.53 -22.56 2.80
C ARG A 59 -3.33 -22.95 1.93
N THR A 60 -3.56 -23.57 0.77
CA THR A 60 -2.47 -23.98 -0.13
C THR A 60 -1.75 -22.78 -0.74
N LEU A 61 -2.40 -21.62 -0.76
CA LEU A 61 -1.84 -20.37 -1.27
C LEU A 61 -0.95 -19.61 -0.27
N ILE A 62 -0.91 -20.01 1.02
CA ILE A 62 -0.13 -19.27 2.04
C ILE A 62 1.36 -19.22 1.66
N LEU A 63 1.97 -20.36 1.38
CA LEU A 63 3.40 -20.41 1.01
C LEU A 63 3.69 -19.75 -0.33
N PRO A 64 2.93 -20.01 -1.42
CA PRO A 64 3.07 -19.28 -2.68
C PRO A 64 2.97 -17.76 -2.50
N LEU A 65 2.00 -17.25 -1.76
CA LEU A 65 1.81 -15.81 -1.52
C LEU A 65 3.00 -15.19 -0.77
N LEU A 66 3.48 -15.85 0.29
CA LEU A 66 4.68 -15.39 1.00
C LEU A 66 5.91 -15.41 0.10
N GLY A 67 6.12 -16.47 -0.68
CA GLY A 67 7.23 -16.60 -1.62
C GLY A 67 7.20 -15.51 -2.71
N VAL A 68 6.05 -15.30 -3.34
CA VAL A 68 5.84 -14.23 -4.33
C VAL A 68 6.03 -12.86 -3.69
N GLY A 69 5.52 -12.63 -2.48
CA GLY A 69 5.71 -11.38 -1.74
C GLY A 69 7.20 -11.08 -1.51
N PHE A 70 7.98 -12.03 -0.99
CA PHE A 70 9.42 -11.85 -0.80
C PHE A 70 10.16 -11.61 -2.12
N LEU A 71 9.87 -12.40 -3.15
CA LEU A 71 10.48 -12.23 -4.47
C LEU A 71 10.13 -10.87 -5.09
N THR A 72 8.89 -10.41 -4.92
CA THR A 72 8.47 -9.07 -5.35
C THR A 72 9.34 -7.99 -4.71
N TYR A 73 9.55 -8.02 -3.39
CA TYR A 73 10.39 -7.01 -2.73
C TYR A 73 11.87 -7.13 -3.09
N ILE A 74 12.39 -8.32 -3.38
CA ILE A 74 13.74 -8.50 -3.93
C ILE A 74 13.85 -7.84 -5.31
N LEU A 75 12.86 -8.03 -6.17
CA LEU A 75 12.83 -7.36 -7.48
C LEU A 75 12.70 -5.83 -7.33
N LEU A 76 11.86 -5.37 -6.41
CA LEU A 76 11.72 -3.94 -6.11
C LEU A 76 13.03 -3.30 -5.60
N LEU A 77 13.93 -4.05 -4.93
CA LEU A 77 15.27 -3.55 -4.61
C LEU A 77 16.05 -3.15 -5.87
N VAL A 78 15.96 -3.96 -6.93
CA VAL A 78 16.62 -3.64 -8.22
C VAL A 78 16.09 -2.33 -8.79
N PHE A 79 14.77 -2.12 -8.78
CA PHE A 79 14.17 -0.86 -9.21
C PHE A 79 14.55 0.31 -8.28
N GLY A 80 14.48 0.12 -6.96
CA GLY A 80 14.73 1.17 -5.98
C GLY A 80 16.19 1.66 -5.94
N PHE A 81 17.14 0.78 -6.14
CA PHE A 81 18.57 1.13 -6.12
C PHE A 81 19.15 1.39 -7.52
N GLY A 82 18.60 0.77 -8.56
CA GLY A 82 19.11 0.90 -9.95
C GLY A 82 18.53 2.09 -10.69
N VAL A 83 17.22 2.17 -10.82
CA VAL A 83 16.54 3.14 -11.67
C VAL A 83 16.78 4.62 -11.27
N PRO A 84 16.80 5.02 -9.98
CA PRO A 84 17.01 6.43 -9.63
C PRO A 84 18.30 7.02 -10.14
N ARG A 85 19.37 6.23 -10.27
CA ARG A 85 20.66 6.66 -10.81
C ARG A 85 20.60 7.08 -12.28
N LEU A 86 19.61 6.56 -13.01
CA LEU A 86 19.36 6.92 -14.41
C LEU A 86 18.55 8.22 -14.54
N ILE A 87 17.80 8.60 -13.49
CA ILE A 87 16.89 9.75 -13.50
C ILE A 87 17.59 11.01 -12.98
N THR A 88 18.44 10.88 -11.95
CA THR A 88 19.08 12.02 -11.29
C THR A 88 20.47 11.67 -10.77
N ARG A 89 21.36 12.70 -10.75
CA ARG A 89 22.68 12.59 -10.13
C ARG A 89 22.70 13.02 -8.66
N ASN A 90 21.62 13.64 -8.19
CA ASN A 90 21.49 14.06 -6.79
C ASN A 90 21.20 12.84 -5.91
N HIS A 91 22.07 12.53 -4.95
CA HIS A 91 21.94 11.36 -4.08
C HIS A 91 20.70 11.41 -3.19
N ASP A 92 20.30 12.59 -2.70
CA ASP A 92 19.10 12.74 -1.88
C ASP A 92 17.84 12.43 -2.71
N ASP A 93 17.77 12.93 -3.94
CA ASP A 93 16.69 12.61 -4.87
C ASP A 93 16.67 11.11 -5.23
N GLN A 94 17.85 10.51 -5.45
CA GLN A 94 17.94 9.07 -5.72
C GLN A 94 17.33 8.24 -4.61
N GLY A 95 17.59 8.58 -3.34
CA GLY A 95 17.01 7.91 -2.19
C GLY A 95 15.49 8.02 -2.13
N MET A 96 14.94 9.23 -2.36
CA MET A 96 13.50 9.46 -2.34
C MET A 96 12.78 8.77 -3.50
N ILE A 97 13.34 8.85 -4.72
CA ILE A 97 12.80 8.15 -5.89
C ILE A 97 12.87 6.63 -5.69
N GLY A 98 13.99 6.13 -5.15
CA GLY A 98 14.15 4.71 -4.84
C GLY A 98 13.11 4.22 -3.84
N PHE A 99 12.88 4.97 -2.77
CA PHE A 99 11.81 4.69 -1.82
C PHE A 99 10.43 4.67 -2.50
N ALA A 100 10.15 5.66 -3.32
CA ALA A 100 8.87 5.78 -4.02
C ALA A 100 8.64 4.62 -5.00
N LEU A 101 9.68 4.14 -5.70
CA LEU A 101 9.57 3.00 -6.60
C LEU A 101 9.36 1.66 -5.87
N MET A 102 9.86 1.53 -4.63
CA MET A 102 9.76 0.30 -3.86
C MET A 102 8.46 0.18 -3.05
N PHE A 103 8.05 1.25 -2.37
CA PHE A 103 7.06 1.14 -1.30
C PHE A 103 5.71 1.73 -1.68
N ALA A 104 4.71 0.85 -1.65
CA ALA A 104 3.31 1.12 -1.96
C ALA A 104 2.49 1.46 -0.72
N ASN A 105 1.45 2.27 -0.88
CA ASN A 105 0.47 2.56 0.15
C ASN A 105 -0.61 1.46 0.21
N VAL A 106 -0.21 0.25 0.63
CA VAL A 106 -1.10 -0.91 0.65
C VAL A 106 -2.13 -0.82 1.77
N GLY A 107 -1.74 -0.34 2.95
CA GLY A 107 -2.63 -0.29 4.12
C GLY A 107 -3.81 0.65 3.96
N PHE A 108 -3.58 1.87 3.42
CA PHE A 108 -4.63 2.88 3.27
C PHE A 108 -5.39 2.78 1.94
N ILE A 109 -4.71 2.42 0.85
CA ILE A 109 -5.30 2.42 -0.49
C ILE A 109 -5.44 0.99 -1.01
N GLY A 110 -4.45 0.14 -0.78
CA GLY A 110 -4.39 -1.19 -1.37
C GLY A 110 -5.48 -2.13 -0.87
N TYR A 111 -5.67 -2.31 0.43
CA TYR A 111 -6.68 -3.22 0.95
C TYR A 111 -8.11 -2.84 0.53
N PRO A 112 -8.54 -1.57 0.60
CA PRO A 112 -9.81 -1.13 0.01
C PRO A 112 -9.99 -1.55 -1.45
N ILE A 113 -9.00 -1.29 -2.28
CA ILE A 113 -9.05 -1.57 -3.72
C ILE A 113 -9.03 -3.09 -3.98
N VAL A 114 -8.15 -3.82 -3.31
CA VAL A 114 -8.08 -5.29 -3.43
C VAL A 114 -9.41 -5.94 -3.03
N SER A 115 -10.00 -5.50 -1.91
CA SER A 115 -11.31 -5.99 -1.46
C SER A 115 -12.42 -5.72 -2.46
N SER A 116 -12.39 -4.56 -3.09
CA SER A 116 -13.42 -4.14 -4.03
C SER A 116 -13.30 -4.86 -5.39
N ILE A 117 -12.10 -5.23 -5.82
CA ILE A 117 -11.86 -5.91 -7.11
C ILE A 117 -11.99 -7.43 -6.98
N PHE A 118 -11.41 -8.01 -5.92
CA PHE A 118 -11.28 -9.46 -5.76
C PHE A 118 -12.14 -10.04 -4.62
N GLY A 119 -12.90 -9.19 -3.93
CA GLY A 119 -13.71 -9.56 -2.78
C GLY A 119 -12.96 -9.54 -1.44
N PRO A 120 -13.69 -9.63 -0.31
CA PRO A 120 -13.13 -9.46 1.04
C PRO A 120 -12.04 -10.47 1.41
N LYS A 121 -12.12 -11.73 0.96
CA LYS A 121 -11.11 -12.78 1.19
C LYS A 121 -9.74 -12.42 0.62
N ALA A 122 -9.70 -11.61 -0.45
CA ALA A 122 -8.44 -11.19 -1.08
C ALA A 122 -7.60 -10.25 -0.21
N ILE A 123 -8.19 -9.64 0.82
CA ILE A 123 -7.44 -8.86 1.82
C ILE A 123 -6.41 -9.74 2.53
N PHE A 124 -6.77 -10.98 2.89
CA PHE A 124 -5.84 -11.94 3.48
C PHE A 124 -4.66 -12.23 2.54
N TYR A 125 -4.94 -12.48 1.26
CA TYR A 125 -3.90 -12.74 0.27
C TYR A 125 -2.99 -11.51 0.07
N ALA A 126 -3.58 -10.33 -0.01
CA ALA A 126 -2.82 -9.08 -0.10
C ALA A 126 -1.98 -8.81 1.17
N ALA A 127 -2.48 -9.17 2.35
CA ALA A 127 -1.74 -9.06 3.60
C ALA A 127 -0.52 -9.97 3.63
N LEU A 128 -0.64 -11.21 3.17
CA LEU A 128 0.49 -12.15 3.05
C LEU A 128 1.54 -11.65 2.05
N LEU A 129 1.11 -11.21 0.86
CA LEU A 129 2.00 -10.62 -0.15
C LEU A 129 2.74 -9.38 0.39
N ASN A 130 2.08 -8.60 1.24
CA ASN A 130 2.64 -7.37 1.81
C ASN A 130 3.42 -7.59 3.12
N MET A 131 3.41 -8.79 3.72
CA MET A 131 4.18 -9.07 4.94
C MET A 131 5.66 -8.67 4.84
N PRO A 132 6.39 -8.97 3.75
CA PRO A 132 7.79 -8.57 3.60
C PRO A 132 8.00 -7.06 3.60
N ASN A 133 6.99 -6.26 3.23
CA ASN A 133 7.05 -4.80 3.21
C ASN A 133 7.57 -4.22 4.53
N THR A 134 7.07 -4.73 5.66
CA THR A 134 7.45 -4.22 6.97
C THR A 134 8.97 -4.37 7.21
N PHE A 135 9.55 -5.48 6.81
CA PHE A 135 10.99 -5.68 6.90
C PHE A 135 11.75 -4.73 5.97
N PHE A 136 11.35 -4.68 4.69
CA PHE A 136 12.06 -3.89 3.68
C PHE A 136 11.92 -2.38 3.87
N ILE A 137 10.77 -1.88 4.32
CA ILE A 137 10.56 -0.43 4.50
C ILE A 137 11.42 0.13 5.65
N PHE A 138 11.59 -0.64 6.72
CA PHE A 138 12.42 -0.24 7.87
C PHE A 138 13.91 -0.62 7.74
N THR A 139 14.28 -1.32 6.68
CA THR A 139 15.68 -1.59 6.30
C THR A 139 16.06 -0.78 5.07
N ALA A 140 15.76 -1.28 3.88
CA ALA A 140 16.08 -0.64 2.61
C ALA A 140 15.45 0.75 2.46
N GLY A 141 14.19 0.93 2.91
CA GLY A 141 13.51 2.23 2.86
C GLY A 141 14.20 3.29 3.71
N VAL A 142 14.60 2.95 4.92
CA VAL A 142 15.36 3.86 5.79
C VAL A 142 16.74 4.15 5.20
N MET A 143 17.44 3.14 4.66
CA MET A 143 18.74 3.31 4.00
C MET A 143 18.65 4.29 2.81
N LEU A 144 17.63 4.14 1.97
CA LEU A 144 17.41 5.00 0.83
C LEU A 144 17.18 6.45 1.25
N ILE A 145 16.31 6.71 2.22
CA ILE A 145 16.00 8.07 2.69
C ILE A 145 17.21 8.71 3.41
N LYS A 146 17.95 7.95 4.21
CA LYS A 146 19.13 8.47 4.91
C LYS A 146 20.33 8.67 4.01
N GLY A 147 20.42 7.92 2.91
CA GLY A 147 21.63 7.83 2.10
C GLY A 147 22.77 7.06 2.79
N GLU A 148 22.46 6.32 3.86
CA GLU A 148 23.40 5.53 4.64
C GLU A 148 23.08 4.04 4.54
N TYR A 149 23.97 3.26 3.99
CA TYR A 149 23.77 1.81 3.78
C TYR A 149 24.22 1.01 4.99
N SER A 150 23.48 1.12 6.11
CA SER A 150 23.79 0.39 7.35
C SER A 150 22.55 -0.30 7.94
N ILE A 151 22.65 -1.62 8.14
CA ILE A 151 21.59 -2.44 8.76
C ILE A 151 21.51 -2.22 10.28
N LYS A 152 22.50 -1.59 10.90
CA LYS A 152 22.60 -1.40 12.36
C LYS A 152 21.43 -0.61 12.99
N GLN A 153 20.57 0.00 12.17
CA GLN A 153 19.45 0.83 12.62
C GLN A 153 18.10 0.08 12.57
N PHE A 154 18.09 -1.19 12.18
CA PHE A 154 16.87 -1.97 12.20
C PHE A 154 16.37 -2.16 13.63
N ASN A 155 15.12 -1.71 13.88
CA ASN A 155 14.46 -1.92 15.16
C ASN A 155 13.55 -3.14 15.07
N PRO A 156 13.88 -4.27 15.70
CA PRO A 156 13.07 -5.49 15.60
C PRO A 156 11.64 -5.33 16.17
N LYS A 157 11.37 -4.32 17.00
CA LYS A 157 10.02 -4.03 17.51
C LYS A 157 9.01 -3.74 16.39
N VAL A 158 9.46 -3.33 15.21
CA VAL A 158 8.60 -3.10 14.04
C VAL A 158 7.95 -4.38 13.54
N LEU A 159 8.61 -5.54 13.73
CA LEU A 159 8.03 -6.86 13.40
C LEU A 159 6.83 -7.23 14.29
N PHE A 160 6.61 -6.49 15.37
CA PHE A 160 5.45 -6.62 16.24
C PHE A 160 4.38 -5.55 15.97
N SER A 161 4.37 -4.99 14.74
CA SER A 161 3.30 -4.06 14.35
C SER A 161 1.94 -4.75 14.34
N PRO A 162 0.84 -4.05 14.74
CA PRO A 162 -0.50 -4.64 14.80
C PRO A 162 -0.93 -5.29 13.49
N ALA A 163 -0.63 -4.67 12.36
CA ALA A 163 -0.98 -5.21 11.04
C ALA A 163 -0.23 -6.52 10.72
N LEU A 164 1.07 -6.61 11.09
CA LEU A 164 1.85 -7.82 10.85
C LEU A 164 1.41 -8.96 11.78
N LEU A 165 1.11 -8.65 13.05
CA LEU A 165 0.57 -9.61 14.00
C LEU A 165 -0.80 -10.14 13.53
N ALA A 166 -1.67 -9.26 13.04
CA ALA A 166 -2.96 -9.65 12.50
C ALA A 166 -2.82 -10.59 11.28
N ALA A 167 -1.92 -10.26 10.35
CA ALA A 167 -1.65 -11.11 9.19
C ALA A 167 -1.07 -12.49 9.60
N PHE A 168 -0.21 -12.52 10.61
CA PHE A 168 0.33 -13.77 11.15
C PHE A 168 -0.75 -14.61 11.83
N VAL A 169 -1.60 -14.01 12.68
CA VAL A 169 -2.73 -14.70 13.31
C VAL A 169 -3.72 -15.19 12.26
N ALA A 170 -4.04 -14.37 11.25
CA ALA A 170 -4.90 -14.78 10.13
C ALA A 170 -4.33 -16.00 9.39
N ALA A 171 -3.01 -16.00 9.13
CA ALA A 171 -2.34 -17.13 8.50
C ALA A 171 -2.42 -18.40 9.35
N LEU A 172 -2.28 -18.30 10.67
CA LEU A 172 -2.45 -19.45 11.58
C LEU A 172 -3.90 -19.97 11.57
N LEU A 173 -4.91 -19.08 11.64
CA LEU A 173 -6.32 -19.48 11.57
C LEU A 173 -6.63 -20.28 10.31
N VAL A 174 -6.15 -19.80 9.15
CA VAL A 174 -6.33 -20.48 7.86
C VAL A 174 -5.54 -21.78 7.80
N ALA A 175 -4.27 -21.80 8.23
CA ALA A 175 -3.41 -22.97 8.19
C ALA A 175 -3.97 -24.13 9.02
N PHE A 176 -4.52 -23.81 10.19
CA PHE A 176 -5.14 -24.81 11.09
C PHE A 176 -6.63 -25.06 10.82
N GLY A 177 -7.24 -24.36 9.87
CA GLY A 177 -8.66 -24.51 9.55
C GLY A 177 -9.59 -24.09 10.70
N VAL A 178 -9.19 -23.08 11.48
CA VAL A 178 -9.94 -22.63 12.66
C VAL A 178 -11.05 -21.68 12.23
N HIS A 179 -12.30 -22.13 12.40
CA HIS A 179 -13.49 -21.29 12.20
C HIS A 179 -13.75 -20.42 13.44
N THR A 180 -13.89 -19.14 13.23
CA THR A 180 -14.15 -18.17 14.31
C THR A 180 -15.64 -18.09 14.58
N PRO A 181 -16.10 -18.26 15.85
CA PRO A 181 -17.52 -18.10 16.18
C PRO A 181 -18.06 -16.70 15.83
N ASP A 182 -19.30 -16.64 15.36
CA ASP A 182 -19.97 -15.40 14.93
C ASP A 182 -19.93 -14.28 15.96
N ILE A 183 -20.03 -14.62 17.25
CA ILE A 183 -19.98 -13.64 18.34
C ILE A 183 -18.64 -12.87 18.38
N ILE A 184 -17.56 -13.47 17.85
CA ILE A 184 -16.25 -12.83 17.72
C ILE A 184 -16.09 -12.24 16.32
N ALA A 185 -16.50 -12.96 15.27
CA ALA A 185 -16.33 -12.54 13.88
C ALA A 185 -17.09 -11.26 13.55
N ARG A 186 -18.34 -11.12 14.02
CA ARG A 186 -19.18 -9.95 13.73
C ARG A 186 -18.58 -8.63 14.23
N PRO A 187 -18.22 -8.45 15.51
CA PRO A 187 -17.63 -7.18 15.97
C PRO A 187 -16.27 -6.89 15.28
N VAL A 188 -15.45 -7.91 15.03
CA VAL A 188 -14.17 -7.75 14.30
C VAL A 188 -14.44 -7.24 12.89
N THR A 189 -15.41 -7.82 12.18
CA THR A 189 -15.79 -7.39 10.82
C THR A 189 -16.38 -5.98 10.82
N MET A 190 -17.26 -5.66 11.76
CA MET A 190 -17.86 -4.32 11.86
C MET A 190 -16.80 -3.22 12.06
N VAL A 191 -15.85 -3.45 12.95
CA VAL A 191 -14.76 -2.48 13.20
C VAL A 191 -13.76 -2.48 12.05
N GLY A 192 -13.42 -3.65 11.49
CA GLY A 192 -12.55 -3.78 10.33
C GLY A 192 -13.06 -3.00 9.13
N ASN A 193 -14.38 -3.06 8.86
CA ASN A 193 -15.01 -2.36 7.73
C ASN A 193 -14.94 -0.82 7.82
N VAL A 194 -14.65 -0.25 8.98
CA VAL A 194 -14.39 1.19 9.14
C VAL A 194 -13.10 1.60 8.39
N THR A 195 -12.16 0.67 8.19
CA THR A 195 -10.86 0.94 7.56
C THR A 195 -11.01 1.59 6.19
N VAL A 196 -11.85 1.00 5.33
CA VAL A 196 -11.99 1.45 3.93
C VAL A 196 -12.49 2.89 3.84
N PRO A 197 -13.65 3.26 4.38
CA PRO A 197 -14.15 4.63 4.28
C PRO A 197 -13.26 5.63 5.03
N ALA A 198 -12.73 5.27 6.21
CA ALA A 198 -11.86 6.16 6.97
C ALA A 198 -10.55 6.46 6.21
N ALA A 199 -9.90 5.44 5.65
CA ALA A 199 -8.67 5.62 4.87
C ALA A 199 -8.88 6.51 3.65
N LEU A 200 -9.96 6.28 2.89
CA LEU A 200 -10.29 7.10 1.70
C LEU A 200 -10.62 8.54 2.06
N MET A 201 -11.34 8.78 3.16
CA MET A 201 -11.59 10.13 3.66
C MET A 201 -10.31 10.84 4.09
N ILE A 202 -9.36 10.14 4.75
CA ILE A 202 -8.04 10.70 5.10
C ILE A 202 -7.28 11.11 3.85
N ILE A 203 -7.33 10.31 2.78
CA ILE A 203 -6.70 10.64 1.51
C ILE A 203 -7.31 11.92 0.94
N GLY A 204 -8.64 12.01 0.88
CA GLY A 204 -9.35 13.20 0.42
C GLY A 204 -9.02 14.45 1.23
N SER A 205 -8.99 14.33 2.55
CA SER A 205 -8.58 15.43 3.46
C SER A 205 -7.13 15.86 3.20
N SER A 206 -6.23 14.92 3.00
CA SER A 206 -4.83 15.21 2.69
C SER A 206 -4.69 15.95 1.36
N MET A 207 -5.45 15.55 0.34
CA MET A 207 -5.48 16.23 -0.97
C MET A 207 -6.00 17.67 -0.85
N ALA A 208 -6.97 17.94 0.03
CA ALA A 208 -7.55 19.27 0.23
C ALA A 208 -6.57 20.29 0.84
N LYS A 209 -5.50 19.83 1.49
CA LYS A 209 -4.48 20.66 2.15
C LYS A 209 -3.31 21.01 1.24
N LEU A 210 -3.15 20.30 0.12
CA LEU A 210 -2.00 20.52 -0.76
C LEU A 210 -2.18 21.83 -1.55
N PRO A 211 -1.19 22.72 -1.56
CA PRO A 211 -1.20 23.92 -2.38
C PRO A 211 -1.01 23.51 -3.85
N LEU A 212 -2.04 23.73 -4.66
CA LEU A 212 -2.04 23.36 -6.09
C LEU A 212 -0.84 23.92 -6.88
N LYS A 213 -0.27 25.05 -6.43
CA LYS A 213 0.90 25.68 -7.06
C LYS A 213 2.22 24.93 -6.80
N GLU A 214 2.30 24.14 -5.73
CA GLU A 214 3.48 23.32 -5.40
C GLU A 214 3.42 21.92 -6.03
N ILE A 215 2.30 21.58 -6.65
CA ILE A 215 2.04 20.27 -7.27
C ILE A 215 2.65 20.17 -8.68
N ILE A 216 3.06 21.28 -9.29
CA ILE A 216 3.74 21.28 -10.58
C ILE A 216 5.17 20.78 -10.34
N GLY A 217 5.28 19.46 -10.18
CA GLY A 217 6.55 18.78 -9.94
C GLY A 217 7.54 18.93 -11.11
N SER A 218 8.80 18.72 -10.81
CA SER A 218 9.84 18.66 -11.84
C SER A 218 9.64 17.45 -12.77
N PRO A 219 10.20 17.42 -13.98
CA PRO A 219 10.09 16.29 -14.92
C PRO A 219 10.45 14.94 -14.28
N LYS A 220 11.41 14.93 -13.33
CA LYS A 220 11.80 13.71 -12.59
C LYS A 220 10.68 13.15 -11.71
N VAL A 221 9.80 14.01 -11.17
CA VAL A 221 8.62 13.58 -10.37
C VAL A 221 7.63 12.86 -11.27
N TYR A 222 7.31 13.42 -12.43
CA TYR A 222 6.38 12.80 -13.38
C TYR A 222 6.91 11.49 -13.93
N LEU A 223 8.20 11.48 -14.35
CA LEU A 223 8.84 10.26 -14.84
C LEU A 223 8.85 9.15 -13.77
N SER A 224 9.25 9.48 -12.55
CA SER A 224 9.28 8.51 -11.45
C SER A 224 7.88 8.02 -11.06
N SER A 225 6.89 8.91 -11.11
CA SER A 225 5.48 8.54 -10.85
C SER A 225 4.92 7.61 -11.93
N LEU A 226 5.24 7.85 -13.19
CA LEU A 226 4.87 6.97 -14.30
C LEU A 226 5.53 5.60 -14.17
N LEU A 227 6.83 5.58 -13.87
CA LEU A 227 7.55 4.33 -13.62
C LEU A 227 6.91 3.56 -12.45
N ARG A 228 6.57 4.24 -11.36
CA ARG A 228 5.95 3.65 -10.18
C ARG A 228 4.57 3.04 -10.46
N LEU A 229 3.72 3.76 -11.19
CA LEU A 229 2.32 3.37 -11.41
C LEU A 229 2.15 2.39 -12.57
N VAL A 230 3.08 2.38 -13.54
CA VAL A 230 2.92 1.62 -14.78
C VAL A 230 4.08 0.66 -14.99
N ALA A 231 5.31 1.15 -15.15
CA ALA A 231 6.42 0.32 -15.56
C ALA A 231 6.78 -0.75 -14.51
N VAL A 232 6.85 -0.39 -13.24
CA VAL A 232 7.18 -1.34 -12.16
C VAL A 232 6.14 -2.45 -12.03
N PRO A 233 4.82 -2.17 -11.87
CA PRO A 233 3.83 -3.22 -11.74
C PRO A 233 3.71 -4.09 -13.00
N LEU A 234 3.77 -3.51 -14.19
CA LEU A 234 3.70 -4.29 -15.44
C LEU A 234 4.93 -5.19 -15.64
N SER A 235 6.14 -4.68 -15.34
CA SER A 235 7.36 -5.49 -15.44
C SER A 235 7.28 -6.73 -14.55
N ILE A 236 6.81 -6.58 -13.31
CA ILE A 236 6.68 -7.68 -12.35
C ILE A 236 5.53 -8.60 -12.76
N TYR A 237 4.40 -8.05 -13.23
CA TYR A 237 3.28 -8.84 -13.74
C TYR A 237 3.69 -9.80 -14.87
N PHE A 238 4.35 -9.27 -15.90
CA PHE A 238 4.78 -10.09 -17.03
C PHE A 238 5.88 -11.09 -16.65
N LEU A 239 6.81 -10.67 -15.77
CA LEU A 239 7.83 -11.58 -15.26
C LEU A 239 7.20 -12.78 -14.55
N PHE A 240 6.27 -12.56 -13.65
CA PHE A 240 5.61 -13.63 -12.89
C PHE A 240 4.69 -14.48 -13.78
N LYS A 241 4.06 -13.89 -14.78
CA LYS A 241 3.29 -14.62 -15.78
C LYS A 241 4.17 -15.60 -16.58
N VAL A 242 5.36 -15.17 -17.00
CA VAL A 242 6.35 -16.04 -17.69
C VAL A 242 6.90 -17.10 -16.73
N CYS A 243 7.09 -16.78 -15.44
CA CYS A 243 7.55 -17.74 -14.43
C CYS A 243 6.46 -18.75 -13.99
N GLY A 244 5.24 -18.66 -14.52
CA GLY A 244 4.16 -19.62 -14.21
C GLY A 244 3.52 -19.39 -12.84
N VAL A 245 3.61 -18.20 -12.27
CA VAL A 245 2.85 -17.83 -11.06
C VAL A 245 1.36 -17.83 -11.40
N SER A 246 0.53 -18.43 -10.55
CA SER A 246 -0.91 -18.50 -10.79
C SER A 246 -1.54 -17.12 -10.97
N ASP A 247 -2.52 -17.01 -11.88
CA ASP A 247 -3.16 -15.73 -12.22
C ASP A 247 -3.75 -15.05 -10.97
N GLN A 248 -4.38 -15.81 -10.07
CA GLN A 248 -4.93 -15.26 -8.83
C GLN A 248 -3.87 -14.56 -7.98
N VAL A 249 -2.73 -15.20 -7.74
CA VAL A 249 -1.65 -14.64 -6.93
C VAL A 249 -1.00 -13.46 -7.65
N ASN A 250 -0.73 -13.60 -8.96
CA ASN A 250 -0.09 -12.56 -9.76
C ASN A 250 -0.96 -11.30 -9.88
N ASN A 251 -2.28 -11.46 -10.13
CA ASN A 251 -3.22 -10.34 -10.25
C ASN A 251 -3.32 -9.54 -8.93
N ILE A 252 -3.48 -10.24 -7.80
CA ILE A 252 -3.53 -9.57 -6.48
C ILE A 252 -2.19 -8.88 -6.18
N ASN A 253 -1.05 -9.54 -6.43
CA ASN A 253 0.27 -8.94 -6.25
C ASN A 253 0.45 -7.69 -7.11
N THR A 254 0.01 -7.74 -8.37
CA THR A 254 0.09 -6.61 -9.30
C THR A 254 -0.71 -5.42 -8.80
N VAL A 255 -1.93 -5.63 -8.30
CA VAL A 255 -2.72 -4.54 -7.69
C VAL A 255 -2.02 -4.00 -6.45
N VAL A 256 -1.49 -4.86 -5.57
CA VAL A 256 -0.75 -4.43 -4.37
C VAL A 256 0.44 -3.54 -4.72
N ILE A 257 1.23 -3.91 -5.72
CA ILE A 257 2.40 -3.11 -6.14
C ILE A 257 2.05 -1.94 -7.05
N ALA A 258 0.87 -1.91 -7.68
CA ALA A 258 0.39 -0.76 -8.47
C ALA A 258 -0.16 0.38 -7.60
N MET A 259 -0.25 0.20 -6.28
CA MET A 259 -0.69 1.26 -5.37
C MET A 259 0.27 2.45 -5.40
N PRO A 260 -0.24 3.68 -5.13
CA PRO A 260 0.59 4.89 -5.08
C PRO A 260 1.68 4.79 -4.01
N VAL A 261 2.58 5.77 -4.02
CA VAL A 261 3.71 5.85 -3.08
C VAL A 261 3.23 5.82 -1.63
N ALA A 262 3.94 5.07 -0.78
CA ALA A 262 3.66 4.99 0.65
C ALA A 262 3.90 6.32 1.36
N SER A 263 2.94 6.78 2.17
CA SER A 263 3.03 8.01 2.98
C SER A 263 4.18 7.98 4.01
N PHE A 264 4.70 6.81 4.34
CA PHE A 264 5.87 6.66 5.20
C PHE A 264 7.12 7.40 4.67
N GLY A 265 7.25 7.59 3.36
CA GLY A 265 8.38 8.28 2.76
C GLY A 265 8.52 9.71 3.27
N THR A 266 7.45 10.49 3.28
CA THR A 266 7.43 11.85 3.83
C THR A 266 7.78 11.86 5.33
N MET A 267 7.22 10.91 6.09
CA MET A 267 7.48 10.77 7.52
C MET A 267 8.97 10.45 7.80
N PHE A 268 9.58 9.58 7.01
CA PHE A 268 11.01 9.27 7.15
C PHE A 268 11.89 10.46 6.78
N CYS A 269 11.57 11.20 5.71
CA CYS A 269 12.30 12.43 5.38
C CYS A 269 12.29 13.41 6.55
N LEU A 270 11.14 13.70 7.13
CA LEU A 270 11.03 14.58 8.29
C LEU A 270 11.80 14.05 9.50
N LYS A 271 11.67 12.74 9.79
CA LYS A 271 12.36 12.10 10.92
C LYS A 271 13.88 12.17 10.82
N TYR A 272 14.41 12.07 9.60
CA TYR A 272 15.85 12.04 9.35
C TYR A 272 16.42 13.37 8.84
N GLY A 273 15.63 14.46 8.95
CA GLY A 273 16.08 15.82 8.60
C GLY A 273 16.32 16.04 7.10
N ARG A 274 15.62 15.27 6.24
CA ARG A 274 15.65 15.42 4.79
C ARG A 274 14.49 16.29 4.30
N ASN A 275 14.68 17.00 3.19
CA ASN A 275 13.60 17.76 2.57
C ASN A 275 12.53 16.80 1.97
N PRO A 276 11.27 16.85 2.44
CA PRO A 276 10.24 15.90 1.98
C PRO A 276 9.58 16.29 0.66
N SER A 277 9.87 17.45 0.05
CA SER A 277 9.12 18.00 -1.09
C SER A 277 8.97 16.97 -2.22
N LEU A 278 10.08 16.41 -2.70
CA LEU A 278 10.09 15.48 -3.83
C LEU A 278 9.19 14.25 -3.59
N ILE A 279 9.32 13.60 -2.43
CA ILE A 279 8.54 12.40 -2.14
C ILE A 279 7.07 12.73 -1.85
N THR A 280 6.77 13.91 -1.31
CA THR A 280 5.41 14.38 -1.09
C THR A 280 4.71 14.66 -2.42
N GLU A 281 5.39 15.33 -3.36
CA GLU A 281 4.91 15.56 -4.72
C GLU A 281 4.63 14.22 -5.43
N MET A 282 5.57 13.26 -5.36
CA MET A 282 5.38 11.93 -5.93
C MET A 282 4.19 11.18 -5.28
N THR A 283 4.06 11.26 -3.97
CA THR A 283 2.93 10.64 -3.24
C THR A 283 1.61 11.19 -3.74
N PHE A 284 1.53 12.51 -3.92
CA PHE A 284 0.32 13.15 -4.44
C PHE A 284 0.02 12.74 -5.88
N ILE A 285 0.99 12.93 -6.80
CA ILE A 285 0.82 12.63 -8.23
C ILE A 285 0.46 11.16 -8.44
N THR A 286 1.12 10.26 -7.70
CA THR A 286 0.80 8.83 -7.80
C THR A 286 -0.56 8.49 -7.22
N THR A 287 -1.00 9.18 -6.16
CA THR A 287 -2.35 8.98 -5.60
C THR A 287 -3.42 9.40 -6.60
N VAL A 288 -3.29 10.57 -7.23
CA VAL A 288 -4.21 11.02 -8.29
C VAL A 288 -4.13 10.11 -9.52
N GLY A 289 -2.91 9.80 -9.96
CA GLY A 289 -2.67 8.96 -11.14
C GLY A 289 -3.20 7.52 -10.98
N SER A 290 -3.18 6.99 -9.76
CA SER A 290 -3.65 5.63 -9.48
C SER A 290 -5.14 5.43 -9.77
N ILE A 291 -5.93 6.49 -9.72
CA ILE A 291 -7.36 6.47 -10.07
C ILE A 291 -7.57 5.99 -11.52
N ILE A 292 -6.63 6.33 -12.40
CA ILE A 292 -6.67 5.97 -13.82
C ILE A 292 -5.88 4.68 -14.07
N THR A 293 -4.68 4.58 -13.50
CA THR A 293 -3.77 3.48 -13.83
C THR A 293 -4.21 2.13 -13.26
N ILE A 294 -4.84 2.09 -12.08
CA ILE A 294 -5.31 0.83 -11.50
C ILE A 294 -6.42 0.20 -12.35
N PRO A 295 -7.50 0.91 -12.75
CA PRO A 295 -8.49 0.34 -13.67
C PRO A 295 -7.92 -0.14 -14.99
N LEU A 296 -6.93 0.58 -15.55
CA LEU A 296 -6.26 0.16 -16.78
C LEU A 296 -5.43 -1.12 -16.61
N ILE A 297 -4.69 -1.23 -15.51
CA ILE A 297 -3.92 -2.43 -15.20
C ILE A 297 -4.83 -3.64 -14.97
N THR A 298 -5.95 -3.46 -14.28
CA THR A 298 -6.88 -4.56 -13.99
C THR A 298 -7.58 -5.11 -15.24
N GLN A 299 -7.61 -4.36 -16.34
CA GLN A 299 -8.10 -4.89 -17.63
C GLN A 299 -7.18 -5.97 -18.21
N LEU A 300 -5.93 -6.06 -17.78
CA LEU A 300 -5.01 -7.12 -18.19
C LEU A 300 -5.30 -8.47 -17.54
N PHE A 301 -6.18 -8.51 -16.54
CA PHE A 301 -6.53 -9.71 -15.77
C PHE A 301 -7.66 -10.53 -16.42
N SER A 302 -8.23 -10.00 -17.50
CA SER A 302 -9.31 -10.63 -18.28
C SER A 302 -8.79 -11.59 -19.37
#